data_20af46233883e34af06f93ba186b042c
#
_entry.id   20af46233883e34af06f93ba186b042c
#
_cell.length_a   1.000
_cell.length_b   1.000
_cell.length_c   1.000
_cell.angle_alpha   90.00
_cell.angle_beta   90.00
_cell.angle_gamma   90.00
#
_symmetry.space_group_name_H-M   'P 1'
#
loop_
_entity.id
_entity.type
_entity.pdbx_description
1 polymer ?
#
loop_
_entity_poly.entity_id
_entity_poly.type
_entity_poly.pdbx_seq_one_letter_code
_entity_poly.pdbx_strand_id
1 'polypeptide(L)'
;MTDKKFEVFAAIIISCVGVFFVFGMPFFVGGIISELGFSQSQANLVSSAEIAGMALSSMLGFFWIQKYRWKNIAYFGIAVIIVGNFLSSIGSFDENSFSLLVAIRFITGLFGHGVCFSLGVAAIGRTNNPDQNFAYSVAAQVIMGSLTALLVPIAMTKYGISGMIIPAIGLATNGLFYVTYLSDGNQQDVNISNPNDSSKIVLLPIIGLLIMIIWQMGVGPFFNNLVPYGIDNGLTGDSIGRALFISTAMSIIGPISASFLIDKVDRSHAIFGALAVQILIILSFTGEISWIGFTLRAVCFQVAWNFIGPFLMGMIAGVDKSGNYSVMIPASQLGGISIGHAVIASLLNTGNPSLINYFSGAFIALSILIYFLLFRNKTA
;
A
#
# COMPACT_ATOMS: atom_id res chain seq x y z
N MET A 1 8.07 22.44 -17.41
CA MET A 1 9.10 22.47 -16.35
C MET A 1 9.47 21.03 -16.06
N THR A 2 10.74 20.68 -15.95
CA THR A 2 11.16 19.33 -15.51
C THR A 2 11.03 19.26 -14.00
N ASP A 3 10.53 18.11 -13.48
CA ASP A 3 10.48 17.87 -12.05
C ASP A 3 11.88 18.01 -11.43
N LYS A 4 11.96 18.66 -10.28
CA LYS A 4 13.22 18.70 -9.54
C LYS A 4 13.45 17.29 -8.96
N LYS A 5 14.47 16.61 -9.46
CA LYS A 5 14.77 15.20 -9.08
C LYS A 5 14.82 14.98 -7.57
N PHE A 6 15.34 15.94 -6.81
CA PHE A 6 15.39 15.83 -5.35
C PHE A 6 14.03 15.94 -4.68
N GLU A 7 13.06 16.67 -5.25
CA GLU A 7 11.70 16.74 -4.72
C GLU A 7 10.97 15.41 -4.90
N VAL A 8 11.08 14.81 -6.09
CA VAL A 8 10.51 13.48 -6.38
C VAL A 8 11.13 12.44 -5.46
N PHE A 9 12.46 12.44 -5.33
CA PHE A 9 13.16 11.49 -4.48
C PHE A 9 12.75 11.65 -3.00
N ALA A 10 12.63 12.89 -2.51
CA ALA A 10 12.15 13.16 -1.16
C ALA A 10 10.72 12.62 -0.93
N ALA A 11 9.81 12.85 -1.88
CA ALA A 11 8.44 12.35 -1.81
C ALA A 11 8.42 10.81 -1.77
N ILE A 12 9.26 10.13 -2.56
CA ILE A 12 9.41 8.68 -2.55
C ILE A 12 9.92 8.19 -1.20
N ILE A 13 10.96 8.81 -0.63
CA ILE A 13 11.50 8.42 0.68
C ILE A 13 10.44 8.62 1.78
N ILE A 14 9.72 9.74 1.79
CA ILE A 14 8.67 9.98 2.78
C ILE A 14 7.52 8.96 2.63
N SER A 15 7.16 8.59 1.40
CA SER A 15 6.21 7.50 1.15
C SER A 15 6.72 6.16 1.70
N CYS A 16 7.99 5.83 1.49
CA CYS A 16 8.62 4.62 2.04
C CYS A 16 8.63 4.63 3.58
N VAL A 17 8.98 5.76 4.22
CA VAL A 17 8.89 5.93 5.68
C VAL A 17 7.47 5.63 6.17
N GLY A 18 6.47 6.14 5.47
CA GLY A 18 5.06 5.93 5.83
C GLY A 18 4.61 4.47 5.71
N VAL A 19 5.01 3.76 4.67
CA VAL A 19 4.52 2.40 4.40
C VAL A 19 5.41 1.29 4.98
N PHE A 20 6.58 1.62 5.50
CA PHE A 20 7.58 0.64 6.00
C PHE A 20 6.96 -0.40 6.93
N PHE A 21 6.15 0.06 7.89
CA PHE A 21 5.59 -0.81 8.92
C PHE A 21 4.59 -1.83 8.34
N VAL A 22 3.94 -1.52 7.22
CA VAL A 22 3.04 -2.47 6.53
C VAL A 22 3.82 -3.69 6.03
N PHE A 23 5.03 -3.49 5.48
CA PHE A 23 5.90 -4.59 5.05
C PHE A 23 6.49 -5.38 6.22
N GLY A 24 6.74 -4.73 7.35
CA GLY A 24 7.24 -5.35 8.57
C GLY A 24 6.15 -6.00 9.45
N MET A 25 4.88 -5.76 9.16
CA MET A 25 3.75 -6.15 10.00
C MET A 25 3.73 -7.65 10.36
N PRO A 26 3.97 -8.61 9.44
CA PRO A 26 3.99 -10.04 9.80
C PRO A 26 5.04 -10.36 10.87
N PHE A 27 6.18 -9.72 10.81
CA PHE A 27 7.28 -9.91 11.78
C PHE A 27 6.93 -9.28 13.12
N PHE A 28 6.32 -8.09 13.10
CA PHE A 28 5.88 -7.43 14.32
C PHE A 28 4.80 -8.24 15.04
N VAL A 29 3.82 -8.77 14.33
CA VAL A 29 2.78 -9.68 14.87
C VAL A 29 3.44 -10.92 15.48
N GLY A 30 4.38 -11.54 14.77
CA GLY A 30 5.15 -12.68 15.29
C GLY A 30 5.90 -12.36 16.59
N GLY A 31 6.54 -11.18 16.65
CA GLY A 31 7.24 -10.71 17.86
C GLY A 31 6.30 -10.46 19.03
N ILE A 32 5.14 -9.86 18.81
CA ILE A 32 4.10 -9.66 19.84
C ILE A 32 3.68 -11.01 20.45
N ILE A 33 3.47 -12.03 19.61
CA ILE A 33 3.08 -13.37 20.10
C ILE A 33 4.23 -14.03 20.86
N SER A 34 5.42 -14.05 20.28
CA SER A 34 6.55 -14.83 20.83
C SER A 34 7.21 -14.19 22.05
N GLU A 35 7.22 -12.87 22.16
CA GLU A 35 7.96 -12.16 23.20
C GLU A 35 7.08 -11.52 24.26
N LEU A 36 5.92 -10.98 23.87
CA LEU A 36 4.98 -10.37 24.79
C LEU A 36 3.91 -11.37 25.29
N GLY A 37 3.85 -12.59 24.72
CA GLY A 37 2.94 -13.64 25.14
C GLY A 37 1.47 -13.38 24.80
N PHE A 38 1.17 -12.38 23.96
CA PHE A 38 -0.20 -12.11 23.53
C PHE A 38 -0.73 -13.17 22.58
N SER A 39 -2.03 -13.40 22.63
CA SER A 39 -2.70 -14.29 21.68
C SER A 39 -2.62 -13.75 20.25
N GLN A 40 -2.79 -14.62 19.27
CA GLN A 40 -2.82 -14.21 17.86
C GLN A 40 -3.93 -13.19 17.58
N SER A 41 -5.08 -13.30 18.24
CA SER A 41 -6.17 -12.32 18.12
C SER A 41 -5.75 -10.94 18.62
N GLN A 42 -5.07 -10.88 19.76
CA GLN A 42 -4.54 -9.63 20.32
C GLN A 42 -3.48 -9.01 19.42
N ALA A 43 -2.52 -9.79 18.93
CA ALA A 43 -1.49 -9.32 18.02
C ALA A 43 -2.08 -8.77 16.69
N ASN A 44 -3.10 -9.45 16.17
CA ASN A 44 -3.83 -8.97 15.00
C ASN A 44 -4.61 -7.68 15.28
N LEU A 45 -5.17 -7.50 16.49
CA LEU A 45 -5.85 -6.26 16.86
C LEU A 45 -4.86 -5.08 16.90
N VAL A 46 -3.66 -5.28 17.45
CA VAL A 46 -2.60 -4.25 17.47
C VAL A 46 -2.22 -3.82 16.05
N SER A 47 -2.00 -4.78 15.15
CA SER A 47 -1.66 -4.49 13.75
C SER A 47 -2.81 -3.83 13.00
N SER A 48 -4.04 -4.29 13.23
CA SER A 48 -5.23 -3.71 12.62
C SER A 48 -5.47 -2.26 13.07
N ALA A 49 -5.19 -1.96 14.33
CA ALA A 49 -5.30 -0.59 14.86
C ALA A 49 -4.35 0.37 14.12
N GLU A 50 -3.13 -0.05 13.84
CA GLU A 50 -2.19 0.79 13.10
C GLU A 50 -2.62 1.01 11.65
N ILE A 51 -3.00 -0.06 10.94
CA ILE A 51 -3.50 0.05 9.56
C ILE A 51 -4.76 0.91 9.49
N ALA A 52 -5.68 0.76 10.46
CA ALA A 52 -6.87 1.59 10.55
C ALA A 52 -6.51 3.07 10.78
N GLY A 53 -5.53 3.34 11.65
CA GLY A 53 -4.99 4.68 11.85
C GLY A 53 -4.43 5.27 10.54
N MET A 54 -3.63 4.50 9.81
CA MET A 54 -3.07 4.91 8.51
C MET A 54 -4.17 5.23 7.48
N ALA A 55 -5.17 4.36 7.37
CA ALA A 55 -6.29 4.57 6.45
C ALA A 55 -7.09 5.83 6.82
N LEU A 56 -7.39 6.01 8.10
CA LEU A 56 -8.10 7.19 8.61
C LEU A 56 -7.29 8.46 8.37
N SER A 57 -5.97 8.45 8.60
CA SER A 57 -5.07 9.57 8.29
C SER A 57 -5.17 10.01 6.84
N SER A 58 -5.15 9.03 5.94
CA SER A 58 -5.25 9.28 4.50
C SER A 58 -6.61 9.86 4.11
N MET A 59 -7.71 9.36 4.69
CA MET A 59 -9.05 9.93 4.47
C MET A 59 -9.12 11.39 4.99
N LEU A 60 -8.61 11.63 6.19
CA LEU A 60 -8.56 12.97 6.77
C LEU A 60 -7.61 13.90 6.02
N GLY A 61 -6.69 13.34 5.24
CA GLY A 61 -5.77 14.07 4.37
C GLY A 61 -6.47 15.07 3.47
N PHE A 62 -7.67 14.73 2.98
CA PHE A 62 -8.53 15.64 2.21
C PHE A 62 -8.71 17.02 2.87
N PHE A 63 -8.77 17.08 4.20
CA PHE A 63 -9.04 18.29 4.96
C PHE A 63 -7.78 19.07 5.35
N TRP A 64 -6.59 18.43 5.42
CA TRP A 64 -5.38 19.05 5.93
C TRP A 64 -4.30 19.30 4.88
N ILE A 65 -4.29 18.56 3.74
CA ILE A 65 -3.22 18.58 2.75
C ILE A 65 -2.96 19.96 2.14
N GLN A 66 -3.98 20.81 2.06
CA GLN A 66 -3.87 22.17 1.55
C GLN A 66 -3.74 23.24 2.64
N LYS A 67 -4.02 22.89 3.91
CA LYS A 67 -4.05 23.88 5.01
C LYS A 67 -2.68 24.13 5.62
N TYR A 68 -1.83 23.11 5.60
CA TYR A 68 -0.56 23.15 6.31
C TYR A 68 0.62 22.98 5.35
N ARG A 69 1.77 23.55 5.73
CA ARG A 69 3.02 23.37 4.98
C ARG A 69 3.48 21.92 5.04
N TRP A 70 3.72 21.32 3.91
CA TRP A 70 4.05 19.89 3.78
C TRP A 70 5.30 19.50 4.58
N LYS A 71 6.31 20.37 4.63
CA LYS A 71 7.51 20.13 5.46
C LYS A 71 7.16 19.98 6.94
N ASN A 72 6.29 20.86 7.46
CA ASN A 72 5.91 20.79 8.87
C ASN A 72 5.12 19.52 9.19
N ILE A 73 4.23 19.12 8.28
CA ILE A 73 3.47 17.87 8.39
C ILE A 73 4.41 16.66 8.36
N ALA A 74 5.41 16.65 7.45
CA ALA A 74 6.39 15.57 7.36
C ALA A 74 7.22 15.46 8.65
N TYR A 75 7.74 16.58 9.16
CA TYR A 75 8.48 16.59 10.44
C TYR A 75 7.62 16.08 11.59
N PHE A 76 6.36 16.52 11.68
CA PHE A 76 5.42 16.04 12.70
C PHE A 76 5.18 14.53 12.57
N GLY A 77 4.85 14.04 11.36
CA GLY A 77 4.61 12.62 11.11
C GLY A 77 5.81 11.75 11.46
N ILE A 78 7.02 12.16 11.04
CA ILE A 78 8.26 11.44 11.35
C ILE A 78 8.53 11.43 12.86
N ALA A 79 8.32 12.56 13.55
CA ALA A 79 8.48 12.61 15.01
C ALA A 79 7.54 11.63 15.71
N VAL A 80 6.27 11.56 15.27
CA VAL A 80 5.29 10.60 15.82
C VAL A 80 5.72 9.15 15.54
N ILE A 81 6.26 8.85 14.34
CA ILE A 81 6.79 7.52 14.01
C ILE A 81 7.93 7.15 14.97
N ILE A 82 8.88 8.04 15.17
CA ILE A 82 10.03 7.79 16.04
C ILE A 82 9.57 7.55 17.47
N VAL A 83 8.75 8.45 18.03
CA VAL A 83 8.25 8.35 19.40
C VAL A 83 7.36 7.12 19.60
N GLY A 84 6.41 6.86 18.71
CA GLY A 84 5.51 5.73 18.82
C GLY A 84 6.22 4.37 18.71
N ASN A 85 7.21 4.26 17.81
CA ASN A 85 8.04 3.07 17.72
C ASN A 85 8.96 2.93 18.95
N PHE A 86 9.56 4.01 19.44
CA PHE A 86 10.36 4.00 20.64
C PHE A 86 9.54 3.52 21.85
N LEU A 87 8.35 4.08 22.06
CA LEU A 87 7.44 3.65 23.14
C LEU A 87 7.04 2.18 23.01
N SER A 88 6.85 1.69 21.78
CA SER A 88 6.56 0.27 21.53
C SER A 88 7.76 -0.65 21.80
N SER A 89 8.99 -0.12 21.76
CA SER A 89 10.21 -0.90 22.01
C SER A 89 10.55 -1.01 23.49
N ILE A 90 10.36 0.07 24.26
CA ILE A 90 10.75 0.12 25.68
C ILE A 90 9.62 -0.27 26.63
N GLY A 91 8.38 -0.30 26.16
CA GLY A 91 7.22 -0.64 26.99
C GLY A 91 7.24 -2.11 27.39
N SER A 92 7.09 -2.38 28.68
CA SER A 92 6.78 -3.72 29.18
C SER A 92 5.28 -3.92 29.09
N PHE A 93 4.82 -4.51 27.98
CA PHE A 93 3.39 -4.70 27.73
C PHE A 93 2.97 -6.08 28.23
N ASP A 94 1.95 -6.09 29.09
CA ASP A 94 1.24 -7.24 29.62
C ASP A 94 -0.27 -7.15 29.30
N GLU A 95 -1.07 -8.05 29.83
CA GLU A 95 -2.53 -8.03 29.62
C GLU A 95 -3.17 -6.73 30.11
N ASN A 96 -2.67 -6.11 31.18
CA ASN A 96 -3.23 -4.87 31.74
C ASN A 96 -2.86 -3.64 30.87
N SER A 97 -1.73 -3.68 30.21
CA SER A 97 -1.22 -2.62 29.34
C SER A 97 -1.48 -2.86 27.85
N PHE A 98 -2.18 -3.95 27.49
CA PHE A 98 -2.51 -4.29 26.11
C PHE A 98 -3.21 -3.16 25.37
N SER A 99 -4.26 -2.56 25.98
CA SER A 99 -4.99 -1.43 25.38
C SER A 99 -4.11 -0.21 25.14
N LEU A 100 -3.08 -0.01 25.96
CA LEU A 100 -2.10 1.06 25.74
C LEU A 100 -1.27 0.79 24.49
N LEU A 101 -0.79 -0.46 24.27
CA LEU A 101 -0.09 -0.82 23.04
C LEU A 101 -0.96 -0.60 21.79
N VAL A 102 -2.24 -1.03 21.84
CA VAL A 102 -3.21 -0.78 20.76
C VAL A 102 -3.36 0.71 20.48
N ALA A 103 -3.48 1.53 21.53
CA ALA A 103 -3.60 3.00 21.39
C ALA A 103 -2.33 3.63 20.81
N ILE A 104 -1.14 3.22 21.27
CA ILE A 104 0.15 3.70 20.73
C ILE A 104 0.24 3.37 19.24
N ARG A 105 -0.10 2.13 18.83
CA ARG A 105 -0.01 1.74 17.43
C ARG A 105 -1.04 2.48 16.55
N PHE A 106 -2.27 2.65 17.05
CA PHE A 106 -3.28 3.44 16.35
C PHE A 106 -2.84 4.90 16.15
N ILE A 107 -2.32 5.54 17.19
CA ILE A 107 -1.82 6.93 17.14
C ILE A 107 -0.62 7.04 16.20
N THR A 108 0.31 6.06 16.24
CA THR A 108 1.47 6.01 15.35
C THR A 108 1.03 5.82 13.89
N GLY A 109 0.04 4.98 13.66
CA GLY A 109 -0.58 4.81 12.34
C GLY A 109 -1.27 6.10 11.86
N LEU A 110 -2.09 6.72 12.72
CA LEU A 110 -2.91 7.89 12.38
C LEU A 110 -2.07 9.15 12.12
N PHE A 111 -1.18 9.50 13.02
CA PHE A 111 -0.43 10.76 12.98
C PHE A 111 1.01 10.61 12.48
N GLY A 112 1.51 9.38 12.36
CA GLY A 112 2.86 9.09 11.89
C GLY A 112 2.87 8.47 10.51
N HIS A 113 2.76 7.14 10.44
CA HIS A 113 2.87 6.36 9.21
C HIS A 113 1.85 6.80 8.14
N GLY A 114 0.59 6.99 8.51
CA GLY A 114 -0.46 7.41 7.59
C GLY A 114 -0.23 8.81 7.04
N VAL A 115 0.22 9.75 7.88
CA VAL A 115 0.55 11.12 7.45
C VAL A 115 1.71 11.09 6.45
N CYS A 116 2.81 10.40 6.75
CA CYS A 116 3.97 10.33 5.85
C CYS A 116 3.63 9.64 4.52
N PHE A 117 2.88 8.52 4.57
CA PHE A 117 2.50 7.81 3.36
C PHE A 117 1.59 8.66 2.47
N SER A 118 0.55 9.24 3.04
CA SER A 118 -0.42 10.07 2.32
C SER A 118 0.23 11.34 1.74
N LEU A 119 1.12 11.97 2.50
CA LEU A 119 1.87 13.15 2.04
C LEU A 119 2.81 12.80 0.90
N GLY A 120 3.57 11.70 1.01
CA GLY A 120 4.47 11.24 -0.06
C GLY A 120 3.70 10.96 -1.34
N VAL A 121 2.57 10.25 -1.26
CA VAL A 121 1.69 9.95 -2.40
C VAL A 121 1.12 11.24 -3.00
N ALA A 122 0.64 12.18 -2.18
CA ALA A 122 0.12 13.46 -2.66
C ALA A 122 1.22 14.30 -3.36
N ALA A 123 2.44 14.28 -2.82
CA ALA A 123 3.57 15.01 -3.41
C ALA A 123 3.95 14.42 -4.78
N ILE A 124 3.98 13.08 -4.91
CA ILE A 124 4.21 12.40 -6.19
C ILE A 124 3.09 12.73 -7.18
N GLY A 125 1.84 12.73 -6.74
CA GLY A 125 0.68 13.02 -7.58
C GLY A 125 0.69 14.45 -8.19
N ARG A 126 1.41 15.39 -7.60
CA ARG A 126 1.58 16.77 -8.10
C ARG A 126 2.79 16.97 -9.03
N THR A 127 3.55 15.95 -9.30
CA THR A 127 4.68 16.01 -10.25
C THR A 127 4.19 16.08 -11.70
N ASN A 128 5.06 16.50 -12.63
CA ASN A 128 4.68 16.59 -14.04
C ASN A 128 4.44 15.22 -14.68
N ASN A 129 5.11 14.17 -14.18
CA ASN A 129 4.97 12.79 -14.66
C ASN A 129 4.55 11.86 -13.51
N PRO A 130 3.33 12.00 -12.96
CA PRO A 130 2.91 11.25 -11.77
C PRO A 130 2.93 9.74 -11.98
N ASP A 131 2.52 9.23 -13.16
CA ASP A 131 2.55 7.79 -13.46
C ASP A 131 3.97 7.21 -13.29
N GLN A 132 4.96 7.85 -13.90
CA GLN A 132 6.35 7.41 -13.85
C GLN A 132 6.93 7.52 -12.44
N ASN A 133 6.62 8.62 -11.74
CA ASN A 133 7.10 8.83 -10.38
C ASN A 133 6.41 7.90 -9.37
N PHE A 134 5.16 7.51 -9.60
CA PHE A 134 4.51 6.41 -8.86
C PHE A 134 5.18 5.07 -9.16
N ALA A 135 5.57 4.80 -10.40
CA ALA A 135 6.30 3.56 -10.72
C ALA A 135 7.64 3.50 -9.95
N TYR A 136 8.40 4.59 -9.89
CA TYR A 136 9.62 4.66 -9.06
C TYR A 136 9.32 4.51 -7.57
N SER A 137 8.22 5.08 -7.07
CA SER A 137 7.82 4.93 -5.67
C SER A 137 7.46 3.49 -5.33
N VAL A 138 6.68 2.82 -6.17
CA VAL A 138 6.34 1.40 -5.97
C VAL A 138 7.59 0.54 -6.05
N ALA A 139 8.51 0.79 -6.99
CA ALA A 139 9.78 0.08 -7.08
C ALA A 139 10.61 0.24 -5.78
N ALA A 140 10.72 1.46 -5.26
CA ALA A 140 11.41 1.72 -3.99
C ALA A 140 10.75 1.00 -2.80
N GLN A 141 9.41 0.99 -2.74
CA GLN A 141 8.66 0.25 -1.72
C GLN A 141 8.87 -1.26 -1.82
N VAL A 142 8.91 -1.83 -3.04
CA VAL A 142 9.18 -3.26 -3.25
C VAL A 142 10.61 -3.61 -2.83
N ILE A 143 11.61 -2.78 -3.17
CA ILE A 143 13.00 -2.97 -2.71
C ILE A 143 13.04 -2.95 -1.18
N MET A 144 12.44 -1.95 -0.57
CA MET A 144 12.38 -1.82 0.88
C MET A 144 11.67 -3.03 1.52
N GLY A 145 10.53 -3.46 0.98
CA GLY A 145 9.79 -4.63 1.47
C GLY A 145 10.60 -5.92 1.36
N SER A 146 11.32 -6.11 0.25
CA SER A 146 12.21 -7.27 0.05
C SER A 146 13.37 -7.27 1.04
N LEU A 147 14.01 -6.11 1.27
CA LEU A 147 15.07 -5.96 2.27
C LEU A 147 14.53 -6.19 3.68
N THR A 148 13.33 -5.69 3.99
CA THR A 148 12.65 -5.94 5.26
C THR A 148 12.42 -7.44 5.47
N ALA A 149 11.88 -8.14 4.49
CA ALA A 149 11.64 -9.58 4.56
C ALA A 149 12.92 -10.40 4.72
N LEU A 150 14.05 -9.93 4.20
CA LEU A 150 15.33 -10.60 4.31
C LEU A 150 16.04 -10.30 5.65
N LEU A 151 16.08 -9.04 6.06
CA LEU A 151 16.94 -8.58 7.15
C LEU A 151 16.24 -8.57 8.51
N VAL A 152 14.93 -8.27 8.56
CA VAL A 152 14.21 -8.16 9.83
C VAL A 152 14.15 -9.50 10.58
N PRO A 153 13.86 -10.67 9.98
CA PRO A 153 13.91 -11.93 10.71
C PRO A 153 15.27 -12.20 11.34
N ILE A 154 16.37 -11.89 10.61
CA ILE A 154 17.76 -12.05 11.14
C ILE A 154 18.00 -11.11 12.32
N ALA A 155 17.54 -9.86 12.23
CA ALA A 155 17.66 -8.91 13.34
C ALA A 155 16.83 -9.33 14.55
N MET A 156 15.62 -9.85 14.33
CA MET A 156 14.74 -10.32 15.41
C MET A 156 15.27 -11.54 16.16
N THR A 157 16.00 -12.44 15.52
CA THR A 157 16.66 -13.55 16.25
C THR A 157 17.63 -13.07 17.31
N LYS A 158 18.18 -11.86 17.15
CA LYS A 158 19.20 -11.29 18.06
C LYS A 158 18.62 -10.23 19.00
N TYR A 159 17.68 -9.45 18.54
CA TYR A 159 17.17 -8.26 19.22
C TYR A 159 15.66 -8.32 19.50
N GLY A 160 15.04 -9.46 19.27
CA GLY A 160 13.60 -9.61 19.43
C GLY A 160 12.80 -8.61 18.59
N ILE A 161 11.67 -8.17 19.12
CA ILE A 161 10.79 -7.21 18.47
C ILE A 161 11.49 -5.89 18.11
N SER A 162 12.53 -5.52 18.87
CA SER A 162 13.37 -4.36 18.57
C SER A 162 14.13 -4.50 17.25
N GLY A 163 14.38 -5.72 16.77
CA GLY A 163 14.96 -6.01 15.45
C GLY A 163 14.10 -5.52 14.28
N MET A 164 12.79 -5.33 14.50
CA MET A 164 11.89 -4.68 13.56
C MET A 164 11.76 -3.17 13.83
N ILE A 165 11.69 -2.77 15.07
CA ILE A 165 11.43 -1.37 15.48
C ILE A 165 12.62 -0.46 15.19
N ILE A 166 13.85 -0.90 15.45
CA ILE A 166 15.06 -0.09 15.24
C ILE A 166 15.23 0.32 13.76
N PRO A 167 15.10 -0.58 12.77
CA PRO A 167 15.11 -0.20 11.36
C PRO A 167 14.00 0.81 10.99
N ALA A 168 12.80 0.69 11.58
CA ALA A 168 11.72 1.65 11.37
C ALA A 168 12.09 3.06 11.86
N ILE A 169 12.66 3.17 13.05
CA ILE A 169 13.18 4.44 13.61
C ILE A 169 14.32 4.98 12.74
N GLY A 170 15.25 4.11 12.32
CA GLY A 170 16.38 4.48 11.48
C GLY A 170 15.93 5.05 10.13
N LEU A 171 14.98 4.42 9.47
CA LEU A 171 14.42 4.89 8.21
C LEU A 171 13.67 6.24 8.41
N ALA A 172 12.89 6.36 9.47
CA ALA A 172 12.19 7.60 9.81
C ALA A 172 13.17 8.75 10.09
N THR A 173 14.24 8.49 10.87
CA THR A 173 15.29 9.46 11.16
C THR A 173 16.02 9.88 9.86
N ASN A 174 16.32 8.92 8.97
CA ASN A 174 16.88 9.22 7.67
C ASN A 174 15.93 10.10 6.84
N GLY A 175 14.62 9.86 6.92
CA GLY A 175 13.59 10.67 6.27
C GLY A 175 13.68 12.16 6.60
N LEU A 176 14.11 12.55 7.82
CA LEU A 176 14.25 13.95 8.22
C LEU A 176 15.17 14.76 7.29
N PHE A 177 16.24 14.15 6.77
CA PHE A 177 17.16 14.82 5.85
C PHE A 177 16.47 15.19 4.53
N TYR A 178 15.51 14.39 4.10
CA TYR A 178 14.83 14.59 2.81
C TYR A 178 13.63 15.55 2.91
N VAL A 179 13.09 15.79 4.11
CA VAL A 179 11.97 16.73 4.30
C VAL A 179 12.29 18.12 3.74
N THR A 180 13.56 18.56 3.86
CA THR A 180 13.99 19.88 3.35
C THR A 180 13.81 20.03 1.85
N TYR A 181 13.83 18.94 1.09
CA TYR A 181 13.67 18.91 -0.37
C TYR A 181 12.21 18.76 -0.82
N LEU A 182 11.26 18.46 0.09
CA LEU A 182 9.85 18.47 -0.26
C LEU A 182 9.42 19.85 -0.73
N SER A 183 8.54 19.90 -1.73
CA SER A 183 7.84 21.13 -2.08
C SER A 183 7.00 21.61 -0.89
N ASP A 184 6.82 22.93 -0.76
CA ASP A 184 6.02 23.48 0.36
C ASP A 184 4.51 23.25 0.20
N GLY A 185 4.08 22.60 -0.89
CA GLY A 185 2.66 22.29 -1.13
C GLY A 185 1.76 23.53 -1.25
N ASN A 186 2.36 24.71 -1.46
CA ASN A 186 1.64 25.98 -1.35
C ASN A 186 0.63 26.18 -2.48
N GLN A 187 -0.47 26.67 -2.07
CA GLN A 187 -1.72 27.19 -2.59
C GLN A 187 -1.65 28.04 -3.89
N GLN A 188 -0.50 28.26 -4.52
CA GLN A 188 -0.36 29.35 -5.50
C GLN A 188 -0.69 28.98 -6.95
N ASP A 189 -0.93 27.71 -7.29
CA ASP A 189 -1.19 27.32 -8.69
C ASP A 189 -2.58 26.72 -8.97
N VAL A 190 -3.47 26.71 -8.01
CA VAL A 190 -4.87 26.40 -8.30
C VAL A 190 -5.56 27.68 -8.76
N ASN A 191 -5.30 28.07 -10.00
CA ASN A 191 -6.24 28.91 -10.75
C ASN A 191 -7.55 28.11 -10.88
N ILE A 192 -8.42 28.26 -9.88
CA ILE A 192 -9.80 27.80 -9.95
C ILE A 192 -10.49 28.69 -10.99
N SER A 193 -10.38 28.27 -12.24
CA SER A 193 -11.17 28.81 -13.33
C SER A 193 -12.63 28.44 -13.05
N ASN A 194 -13.44 29.41 -12.71
CA ASN A 194 -14.89 29.42 -12.59
C ASN A 194 -15.54 28.45 -11.54
N PRO A 195 -16.32 29.00 -10.57
CA PRO A 195 -17.08 28.20 -9.57
C PRO A 195 -18.11 27.23 -10.19
N ASN A 196 -18.53 27.45 -11.41
CA ASN A 196 -19.53 26.61 -12.09
C ASN A 196 -18.97 25.33 -12.72
N ASP A 197 -17.63 25.19 -12.85
CA ASP A 197 -16.99 23.96 -13.33
C ASP A 197 -16.63 22.99 -12.19
N SER A 198 -16.74 23.44 -10.96
CA SER A 198 -16.28 22.69 -9.77
C SER A 198 -17.02 21.40 -9.51
N SER A 199 -18.29 21.27 -9.87
CA SER A 199 -19.07 20.07 -9.57
C SER A 199 -18.76 18.87 -10.50
N LYS A 200 -18.40 19.13 -11.77
CA LYS A 200 -18.00 18.06 -12.70
C LYS A 200 -16.58 17.56 -12.46
N ILE A 201 -15.72 18.40 -11.93
CA ILE A 201 -14.31 18.12 -11.67
C ILE A 201 -14.12 17.16 -10.49
N VAL A 202 -15.05 17.16 -9.53
CA VAL A 202 -15.00 16.36 -8.30
C VAL A 202 -15.30 14.87 -8.53
N LEU A 203 -16.11 14.54 -9.53
CA LEU A 203 -16.61 13.18 -9.74
C LEU A 203 -15.52 12.21 -10.23
N LEU A 204 -14.63 12.65 -11.13
CA LEU A 204 -13.62 11.77 -11.73
C LEU A 204 -12.60 11.23 -10.72
N PRO A 205 -11.97 12.05 -9.86
CA PRO A 205 -11.10 11.52 -8.81
C PRO A 205 -11.80 10.52 -7.89
N ILE A 206 -13.07 10.78 -7.52
CA ILE A 206 -13.86 9.86 -6.67
C ILE A 206 -14.09 8.53 -7.39
N ILE A 207 -14.42 8.54 -8.69
CA ILE A 207 -14.54 7.31 -9.48
C ILE A 207 -13.20 6.57 -9.53
N GLY A 208 -12.09 7.29 -9.70
CA GLY A 208 -10.75 6.71 -9.66
C GLY A 208 -10.43 6.03 -8.33
N LEU A 209 -10.74 6.67 -7.20
CA LEU A 209 -10.60 6.09 -5.86
C LEU A 209 -11.49 4.85 -5.69
N LEU A 210 -12.73 4.88 -6.20
CA LEU A 210 -13.64 3.74 -6.17
C LEU A 210 -13.10 2.55 -6.99
N ILE A 211 -12.55 2.81 -8.18
CA ILE A 211 -11.88 1.78 -9.00
C ILE A 211 -10.74 1.14 -8.20
N MET A 212 -9.91 1.95 -7.53
CA MET A 212 -8.80 1.50 -6.69
C MET A 212 -9.30 0.63 -5.53
N ILE A 213 -10.36 1.04 -4.82
CA ILE A 213 -10.97 0.26 -3.72
C ILE A 213 -11.42 -1.10 -4.24
N ILE A 214 -12.21 -1.12 -5.32
CA ILE A 214 -12.78 -2.36 -5.87
C ILE A 214 -11.69 -3.30 -6.39
N TRP A 215 -10.67 -2.78 -7.05
CA TRP A 215 -9.51 -3.56 -7.46
C TRP A 215 -8.80 -4.20 -6.26
N GLN A 216 -8.55 -3.43 -5.20
CA GLN A 216 -7.88 -3.93 -4.00
C GLN A 216 -8.74 -4.92 -3.20
N MET A 217 -10.08 -4.83 -3.30
CA MET A 217 -10.99 -5.84 -2.74
C MET A 217 -10.79 -7.22 -3.37
N GLY A 218 -10.35 -7.28 -4.62
CA GLY A 218 -10.00 -8.54 -5.27
C GLY A 218 -8.57 -9.01 -4.96
N VAL A 219 -7.61 -8.09 -5.06
CA VAL A 219 -6.18 -8.41 -5.01
C VAL A 219 -5.70 -8.78 -3.60
N GLY A 220 -6.09 -7.99 -2.58
CA GLY A 220 -5.60 -8.18 -1.21
C GLY A 220 -5.98 -9.52 -0.61
N PRO A 221 -7.26 -9.92 -0.61
CA PRO A 221 -7.68 -11.21 -0.09
C PRO A 221 -7.06 -12.40 -0.83
N PHE A 222 -6.94 -12.33 -2.15
CA PHE A 222 -6.26 -13.38 -2.91
C PHE A 222 -4.82 -13.55 -2.45
N PHE A 223 -4.06 -12.46 -2.32
CA PHE A 223 -2.67 -12.51 -1.86
C PHE A 223 -2.55 -13.15 -0.48
N ASN A 224 -3.42 -12.80 0.47
CA ASN A 224 -3.38 -13.35 1.82
C ASN A 224 -3.79 -14.82 1.89
N ASN A 225 -4.52 -15.31 0.88
CA ASN A 225 -4.89 -16.72 0.79
C ASN A 225 -3.86 -17.60 0.05
N LEU A 226 -2.76 -17.03 -0.43
CA LEU A 226 -1.68 -17.84 -1.04
C LEU A 226 -1.08 -18.85 -0.06
N VAL A 227 -0.93 -18.49 1.22
CA VAL A 227 -0.38 -19.42 2.24
C VAL A 227 -1.33 -20.59 2.47
N PRO A 228 -2.61 -20.41 2.82
CA PRO A 228 -3.58 -21.51 2.91
C PRO A 228 -3.62 -22.37 1.64
N TYR A 229 -3.68 -21.73 0.48
CA TYR A 229 -3.70 -22.45 -0.80
C TYR A 229 -2.46 -23.33 -1.01
N GLY A 230 -1.26 -22.84 -0.65
CA GLY A 230 -0.04 -23.65 -0.69
C GLY A 230 -0.10 -24.84 0.24
N ILE A 231 -0.63 -24.68 1.45
CA ILE A 231 -0.80 -25.76 2.45
C ILE A 231 -1.78 -26.81 1.91
N ASP A 232 -2.92 -26.39 1.35
CA ASP A 232 -3.93 -27.29 0.77
C ASP A 232 -3.37 -28.10 -0.41
N ASN A 233 -2.34 -27.58 -1.10
CA ASN A 233 -1.60 -28.29 -2.13
C ASN A 233 -0.40 -29.12 -1.61
N GLY A 234 -0.29 -29.33 -0.29
CA GLY A 234 0.74 -30.14 0.32
C GLY A 234 2.13 -29.51 0.39
N LEU A 235 2.24 -28.20 0.16
CA LEU A 235 3.51 -27.47 0.28
C LEU A 235 3.81 -27.21 1.78
N THR A 236 5.08 -27.34 2.15
CA THR A 236 5.55 -27.02 3.50
C THR A 236 5.62 -25.51 3.71
N GLY A 237 5.48 -25.05 4.96
CA GLY A 237 5.57 -23.63 5.31
C GLY A 237 6.88 -22.98 4.84
N ASP A 238 8.01 -23.70 4.92
CA ASP A 238 9.30 -23.24 4.44
C ASP A 238 9.33 -23.08 2.90
N SER A 239 8.76 -24.02 2.16
CA SER A 239 8.67 -23.90 0.69
C SER A 239 7.75 -22.79 0.24
N ILE A 240 6.63 -22.55 0.96
CA ILE A 240 5.73 -21.42 0.73
C ILE A 240 6.44 -20.09 1.04
N GLY A 241 7.13 -20.02 2.18
CA GLY A 241 7.91 -18.82 2.55
C GLY A 241 8.94 -18.44 1.49
N ARG A 242 9.69 -19.43 0.97
CA ARG A 242 10.65 -19.21 -0.15
C ARG A 242 9.95 -18.73 -1.41
N ALA A 243 8.83 -19.31 -1.78
CA ALA A 243 8.06 -18.91 -2.96
C ALA A 243 7.56 -17.46 -2.84
N LEU A 244 7.03 -17.08 -1.67
CA LEU A 244 6.55 -15.71 -1.41
C LEU A 244 7.70 -14.70 -1.38
N PHE A 245 8.87 -15.06 -0.81
CA PHE A 245 10.05 -14.22 -0.86
C PHE A 245 10.50 -13.99 -2.32
N ILE A 246 10.63 -15.05 -3.12
CA ILE A 246 11.00 -14.96 -4.54
C ILE A 246 9.98 -14.09 -5.28
N SER A 247 8.68 -14.30 -5.07
CA SER A 247 7.64 -13.55 -5.76
C SER A 247 7.66 -12.06 -5.40
N THR A 248 7.90 -11.72 -4.13
CA THR A 248 8.02 -10.33 -3.70
C THR A 248 9.26 -9.67 -4.28
N ALA A 249 10.42 -10.33 -4.25
CA ALA A 249 11.64 -9.80 -4.83
C ALA A 249 11.52 -9.60 -6.36
N MET A 250 10.96 -10.57 -7.07
CA MET A 250 10.75 -10.50 -8.52
C MET A 250 9.66 -9.50 -8.91
N SER A 251 8.77 -9.13 -8.01
CA SER A 251 7.69 -8.19 -8.29
C SER A 251 8.17 -6.78 -8.66
N ILE A 252 9.45 -6.46 -8.38
CA ILE A 252 10.09 -5.21 -8.83
C ILE A 252 10.06 -5.04 -10.37
N ILE A 253 10.00 -6.15 -11.11
CA ILE A 253 9.85 -6.13 -12.58
C ILE A 253 8.58 -5.36 -12.97
N GLY A 254 7.51 -5.44 -12.18
CA GLY A 254 6.25 -4.76 -12.43
C GLY A 254 6.40 -3.24 -12.56
N PRO A 255 6.77 -2.52 -11.50
CA PRO A 255 6.87 -1.06 -11.55
C PRO A 255 8.01 -0.58 -12.46
N ILE A 256 9.10 -1.33 -12.59
CA ILE A 256 10.15 -1.00 -13.57
C ILE A 256 9.58 -1.08 -14.99
N SER A 257 8.89 -2.16 -15.35
CA SER A 257 8.24 -2.30 -16.66
C SER A 257 7.20 -1.19 -16.89
N ALA A 258 6.41 -0.85 -15.87
CA ALA A 258 5.47 0.25 -15.93
C ALA A 258 6.18 1.58 -16.28
N SER A 259 7.28 1.91 -15.61
CA SER A 259 8.02 3.15 -15.85
C SER A 259 8.54 3.30 -17.29
N PHE A 260 8.87 2.18 -17.95
CA PHE A 260 9.31 2.17 -19.36
C PHE A 260 8.16 2.22 -20.37
N LEU A 261 6.95 1.81 -19.97
CA LEU A 261 5.81 1.68 -20.86
C LEU A 261 4.84 2.86 -20.78
N ILE A 262 4.88 3.65 -19.71
CA ILE A 262 3.95 4.77 -19.46
C ILE A 262 3.85 5.72 -20.66
N ASP A 263 4.98 6.09 -21.27
CA ASP A 263 5.01 7.01 -22.41
C ASP A 263 4.84 6.30 -23.78
N LYS A 264 4.75 4.97 -23.80
CA LYS A 264 4.74 4.18 -25.06
C LYS A 264 3.42 3.48 -25.32
N VAL A 265 2.63 3.25 -24.29
CA VAL A 265 1.37 2.52 -24.35
C VAL A 265 0.26 3.40 -23.81
N ASP A 266 -0.87 3.42 -24.52
CA ASP A 266 -2.07 4.08 -24.00
C ASP A 266 -2.45 3.51 -22.64
N ARG A 267 -2.72 4.42 -21.68
CA ARG A 267 -3.04 4.06 -20.28
C ARG A 267 -4.19 3.07 -20.19
N SER A 268 -5.22 3.22 -21.03
CA SER A 268 -6.38 2.32 -21.01
C SER A 268 -6.01 0.90 -21.45
N HIS A 269 -5.11 0.76 -22.43
CA HIS A 269 -4.64 -0.56 -22.86
C HIS A 269 -3.75 -1.20 -21.81
N ALA A 270 -2.88 -0.42 -21.14
CA ALA A 270 -2.05 -0.92 -20.05
C ALA A 270 -2.90 -1.42 -18.87
N ILE A 271 -3.89 -0.62 -18.43
CA ILE A 271 -4.80 -0.98 -17.33
C ILE A 271 -5.61 -2.22 -17.71
N PHE A 272 -6.26 -2.24 -18.88
CA PHE A 272 -7.06 -3.38 -19.30
C PHE A 272 -6.25 -4.66 -19.42
N GLY A 273 -5.13 -4.59 -20.16
CA GLY A 273 -4.28 -5.76 -20.42
C GLY A 273 -3.76 -6.38 -19.13
N ALA A 274 -3.27 -5.54 -18.22
CA ALA A 274 -2.70 -6.03 -16.96
C ALA A 274 -3.78 -6.55 -16.00
N LEU A 275 -4.96 -5.91 -15.89
CA LEU A 275 -6.08 -6.43 -15.10
C LEU A 275 -6.61 -7.76 -15.67
N ALA A 276 -6.72 -7.89 -16.99
CA ALA A 276 -7.11 -9.14 -17.63
C ALA A 276 -6.10 -10.26 -17.34
N VAL A 277 -4.80 -9.98 -17.47
CA VAL A 277 -3.72 -10.92 -17.12
C VAL A 277 -3.82 -11.30 -15.64
N GLN A 278 -4.06 -10.36 -14.74
CA GLN A 278 -4.20 -10.62 -13.30
C GLN A 278 -5.37 -11.55 -13.00
N ILE A 279 -6.53 -11.36 -13.67
CA ILE A 279 -7.67 -12.28 -13.56
C ILE A 279 -7.29 -13.70 -14.01
N LEU A 280 -6.63 -13.83 -15.18
CA LEU A 280 -6.21 -15.13 -15.70
C LEU A 280 -5.24 -15.84 -14.73
N ILE A 281 -4.31 -15.09 -14.13
CA ILE A 281 -3.38 -15.64 -13.13
C ILE A 281 -4.16 -16.13 -11.91
N ILE A 282 -5.08 -15.34 -11.36
CA ILE A 282 -5.90 -15.72 -10.19
C ILE A 282 -6.69 -17.00 -10.50
N LEU A 283 -7.36 -17.05 -11.65
CA LEU A 283 -8.13 -18.21 -12.06
C LEU A 283 -7.27 -19.44 -12.38
N SER A 284 -5.97 -19.27 -12.64
CA SER A 284 -5.04 -20.38 -12.83
C SER A 284 -4.67 -21.12 -11.54
N PHE A 285 -4.97 -20.55 -10.37
CA PHE A 285 -4.76 -21.22 -9.08
C PHE A 285 -5.87 -22.23 -8.83
N THR A 286 -5.85 -23.32 -9.58
CA THR A 286 -6.81 -24.44 -9.49
C THR A 286 -6.09 -25.77 -9.63
N GLY A 287 -6.63 -26.82 -9.00
CA GLY A 287 -6.07 -28.17 -9.06
C GLY A 287 -4.77 -28.32 -8.25
N GLU A 288 -4.09 -29.43 -8.46
CA GLU A 288 -2.79 -29.68 -7.83
C GLU A 288 -1.70 -28.82 -8.46
N ILE A 289 -0.94 -28.14 -7.63
CA ILE A 289 0.11 -27.24 -8.07
C ILE A 289 1.44 -27.60 -7.40
N SER A 290 2.46 -27.87 -8.22
CA SER A 290 3.83 -28.07 -7.74
C SER A 290 4.39 -26.77 -7.14
N TRP A 291 5.45 -26.88 -6.33
CA TRP A 291 6.13 -25.70 -5.78
C TRP A 291 6.58 -24.70 -6.85
N ILE A 292 7.13 -25.18 -7.96
CA ILE A 292 7.54 -24.31 -9.09
C ILE A 292 6.31 -23.63 -9.70
N GLY A 293 5.23 -24.38 -9.92
CA GLY A 293 3.99 -23.84 -10.45
C GLY A 293 3.37 -22.78 -9.54
N PHE A 294 3.38 -23.00 -8.23
CA PHE A 294 2.94 -22.04 -7.22
C PHE A 294 3.80 -20.78 -7.24
N THR A 295 5.13 -20.94 -7.22
CA THR A 295 6.08 -19.82 -7.23
C THR A 295 5.92 -18.94 -8.47
N LEU A 296 5.86 -19.57 -9.67
CA LEU A 296 5.69 -18.82 -10.92
C LEU A 296 4.38 -18.02 -10.95
N ARG A 297 3.26 -18.62 -10.52
CA ARG A 297 1.98 -17.92 -10.46
C ARG A 297 2.00 -16.78 -9.44
N ALA A 298 2.62 -16.98 -8.28
CA ALA A 298 2.77 -15.93 -7.28
C ALA A 298 3.65 -14.77 -7.79
N VAL A 299 4.74 -15.07 -8.52
CA VAL A 299 5.58 -14.06 -9.20
C VAL A 299 4.75 -13.27 -10.20
N CYS A 300 4.07 -13.95 -11.12
CA CYS A 300 3.26 -13.30 -12.16
C CYS A 300 2.16 -12.42 -11.54
N PHE A 301 1.50 -12.90 -10.48
CA PHE A 301 0.48 -12.14 -9.76
C PHE A 301 1.04 -10.86 -9.16
N GLN A 302 2.14 -10.93 -8.42
CA GLN A 302 2.74 -9.76 -7.77
C GLN A 302 3.37 -8.79 -8.78
N VAL A 303 3.97 -9.30 -9.87
CA VAL A 303 4.44 -8.46 -10.99
C VAL A 303 3.28 -7.69 -11.60
N ALA A 304 2.15 -8.34 -11.91
CA ALA A 304 0.97 -7.68 -12.44
C ALA A 304 0.38 -6.66 -11.45
N TRP A 305 0.32 -6.98 -10.17
CA TRP A 305 -0.14 -6.06 -9.12
C TRP A 305 0.70 -4.78 -9.09
N ASN A 306 2.02 -4.92 -9.00
CA ASN A 306 2.95 -3.79 -8.92
C ASN A 306 3.11 -3.04 -10.25
N PHE A 307 2.79 -3.69 -11.38
CA PHE A 307 2.73 -3.04 -12.70
C PHE A 307 1.53 -2.08 -12.82
N ILE A 308 0.36 -2.51 -12.34
CA ILE A 308 -0.90 -1.75 -12.50
C ILE A 308 -1.01 -0.58 -11.55
N GLY A 309 -0.46 -0.72 -10.33
CA GLY A 309 -0.56 0.29 -9.28
C GLY A 309 -0.21 1.70 -9.75
N PRO A 310 0.96 1.94 -10.37
CA PRO A 310 1.34 3.24 -10.91
C PRO A 310 0.33 3.86 -11.87
N PHE A 311 -0.23 3.07 -12.79
CA PHE A 311 -1.22 3.56 -13.75
C PHE A 311 -2.53 3.99 -13.08
N LEU A 312 -3.00 3.24 -12.08
CA LEU A 312 -4.19 3.60 -11.33
C LEU A 312 -3.97 4.82 -10.43
N MET A 313 -2.82 4.92 -9.76
CA MET A 313 -2.47 6.09 -8.97
C MET A 313 -2.31 7.33 -9.84
N GLY A 314 -1.60 7.22 -10.95
CA GLY A 314 -1.42 8.31 -11.91
C GLY A 314 -2.73 8.71 -12.60
N MET A 315 -3.64 7.76 -12.83
CA MET A 315 -4.99 8.05 -13.32
C MET A 315 -5.75 8.97 -12.36
N ILE A 316 -5.71 8.70 -11.05
CA ILE A 316 -6.34 9.53 -10.03
C ILE A 316 -5.67 10.90 -9.98
N ALA A 317 -4.34 10.93 -9.90
CA ALA A 317 -3.56 12.16 -9.83
C ALA A 317 -3.76 13.05 -11.08
N GLY A 318 -3.86 12.46 -12.27
CA GLY A 318 -4.04 13.19 -13.53
C GLY A 318 -5.37 13.93 -13.63
N VAL A 319 -6.40 13.50 -12.90
CA VAL A 319 -7.72 14.18 -12.86
C VAL A 319 -7.94 14.98 -11.57
N ASP A 320 -7.05 14.86 -10.59
CA ASP A 320 -7.11 15.57 -9.31
C ASP A 320 -6.45 16.95 -9.40
N LYS A 321 -7.14 17.90 -10.00
CA LYS A 321 -6.65 19.29 -10.09
C LYS A 321 -6.45 19.95 -8.72
N SER A 322 -7.14 19.46 -7.70
CA SER A 322 -7.05 20.03 -6.33
C SER A 322 -5.89 19.47 -5.52
N GLY A 323 -5.43 18.24 -5.83
CA GLY A 323 -4.49 17.47 -5.02
C GLY A 323 -5.10 16.92 -3.70
N ASN A 324 -6.41 17.10 -3.49
CA ASN A 324 -7.10 16.62 -2.30
C ASN A 324 -7.47 15.14 -2.37
N TYR A 325 -7.58 14.60 -3.57
CA TYR A 325 -7.98 13.21 -3.78
C TYR A 325 -6.78 12.26 -3.84
N SER A 326 -5.66 12.73 -4.36
CA SER A 326 -4.43 11.92 -4.44
C SER A 326 -3.93 11.51 -3.05
N VAL A 327 -4.13 12.35 -2.04
CA VAL A 327 -3.81 12.05 -0.63
C VAL A 327 -4.64 10.89 -0.07
N MET A 328 -5.81 10.59 -0.68
CA MET A 328 -6.71 9.51 -0.27
C MET A 328 -6.38 8.16 -0.95
N ILE A 329 -5.41 8.11 -1.86
CA ILE A 329 -4.99 6.87 -2.53
C ILE A 329 -4.62 5.77 -1.52
N PRO A 330 -3.80 6.02 -0.47
CA PRO A 330 -3.50 5.02 0.54
C PRO A 330 -4.74 4.49 1.28
N ALA A 331 -5.72 5.37 1.58
CA ALA A 331 -6.98 4.93 2.18
C ALA A 331 -7.75 3.98 1.25
N SER A 332 -7.76 4.26 -0.05
CA SER A 332 -8.42 3.40 -1.03
C SER A 332 -7.73 2.05 -1.16
N GLN A 333 -6.40 2.02 -1.10
CA GLN A 333 -5.63 0.77 -1.12
C GLN A 333 -5.90 -0.08 0.12
N LEU A 334 -5.64 0.48 1.30
CA LEU A 334 -5.78 -0.24 2.59
C LEU A 334 -7.25 -0.57 2.90
N GLY A 335 -8.16 0.38 2.63
CA GLY A 335 -9.60 0.19 2.80
C GLY A 335 -10.16 -0.88 1.87
N GLY A 336 -9.74 -0.89 0.60
CA GLY A 336 -10.13 -1.92 -0.37
C GLY A 336 -9.71 -3.32 0.09
N ILE A 337 -8.45 -3.49 0.50
CA ILE A 337 -7.94 -4.75 1.07
C ILE A 337 -8.79 -5.18 2.27
N SER A 338 -9.04 -4.27 3.21
CA SER A 338 -9.78 -4.57 4.45
C SER A 338 -11.23 -4.98 4.17
N ILE A 339 -11.93 -4.23 3.30
CA ILE A 339 -13.31 -4.55 2.89
C ILE A 339 -13.34 -5.89 2.15
N GLY A 340 -12.40 -6.13 1.24
CA GLY A 340 -12.29 -7.39 0.52
C GLY A 340 -12.13 -8.59 1.45
N HIS A 341 -11.30 -8.48 2.48
CA HIS A 341 -11.14 -9.53 3.50
C HIS A 341 -12.45 -9.80 4.25
N ALA A 342 -13.18 -8.76 4.66
CA ALA A 342 -14.44 -8.91 5.36
C ALA A 342 -15.49 -9.62 4.50
N VAL A 343 -15.57 -9.27 3.21
CA VAL A 343 -16.47 -9.92 2.26
C VAL A 343 -16.09 -11.40 2.07
N ILE A 344 -14.81 -11.69 1.82
CA ILE A 344 -14.35 -13.07 1.60
C ILE A 344 -14.47 -13.92 2.86
N ALA A 345 -14.21 -13.38 4.05
CA ALA A 345 -14.40 -14.09 5.30
C ALA A 345 -15.85 -14.59 5.47
N SER A 346 -16.83 -13.75 5.07
CA SER A 346 -18.24 -14.16 5.09
C SER A 346 -18.56 -15.31 4.12
N LEU A 347 -17.82 -15.42 3.03
CA LEU A 347 -18.01 -16.44 2.00
C LEU A 347 -17.27 -17.74 2.31
N LEU A 348 -16.12 -17.69 3.00
CA LEU A 348 -15.38 -18.88 3.45
C LEU A 348 -16.18 -19.75 4.42
N ASN A 349 -17.13 -19.16 5.13
CA ASN A 349 -18.08 -19.92 5.96
C ASN A 349 -18.91 -20.93 5.15
N THR A 350 -18.91 -20.86 3.82
CA THR A 350 -19.56 -21.83 2.93
C THR A 350 -18.72 -23.10 2.69
N GLY A 351 -17.47 -23.15 3.15
CA GLY A 351 -16.58 -24.30 3.05
C GLY A 351 -15.94 -24.53 1.67
N ASN A 352 -16.04 -23.55 0.74
CA ASN A 352 -15.45 -23.68 -0.60
C ASN A 352 -14.33 -22.64 -0.84
N PRO A 353 -13.03 -23.00 -0.71
CA PRO A 353 -11.91 -22.10 -0.90
C PRO A 353 -11.80 -21.51 -2.32
N SER A 354 -12.30 -22.22 -3.35
CA SER A 354 -12.25 -21.76 -4.73
C SER A 354 -13.06 -20.48 -4.96
N LEU A 355 -14.02 -20.18 -4.09
CA LEU A 355 -14.82 -18.95 -4.15
C LEU A 355 -13.92 -17.70 -4.05
N ILE A 356 -12.78 -17.77 -3.36
CA ILE A 356 -11.85 -16.65 -3.25
C ILE A 356 -11.38 -16.21 -4.64
N ASN A 357 -10.99 -17.17 -5.49
CA ASN A 357 -10.48 -16.88 -6.83
C ASN A 357 -11.56 -16.24 -7.71
N TYR A 358 -12.79 -16.75 -7.66
CA TYR A 358 -13.90 -16.21 -8.44
C TYR A 358 -14.28 -14.81 -7.97
N PHE A 359 -14.36 -14.57 -6.66
CA PHE A 359 -14.67 -13.24 -6.13
C PHE A 359 -13.55 -12.24 -6.42
N SER A 360 -12.31 -12.64 -6.25
CA SER A 360 -11.16 -11.78 -6.59
C SER A 360 -11.18 -11.40 -8.06
N GLY A 361 -11.40 -12.37 -8.94
CA GLY A 361 -11.56 -12.13 -10.37
C GLY A 361 -12.77 -11.23 -10.68
N ALA A 362 -13.90 -11.42 -10.02
CA ALA A 362 -15.11 -10.62 -10.20
C ALA A 362 -14.91 -9.15 -9.78
N PHE A 363 -14.26 -8.88 -8.64
CA PHE A 363 -13.95 -7.51 -8.23
C PHE A 363 -12.99 -6.83 -9.20
N ILE A 364 -11.97 -7.54 -9.69
CA ILE A 364 -11.07 -6.98 -10.71
C ILE A 364 -11.84 -6.71 -12.01
N ALA A 365 -12.71 -7.61 -12.46
CA ALA A 365 -13.55 -7.40 -13.62
C ALA A 365 -14.52 -6.21 -13.43
N LEU A 366 -15.08 -6.05 -12.24
CA LEU A 366 -15.93 -4.90 -11.90
C LEU A 366 -15.14 -3.59 -11.96
N SER A 367 -13.89 -3.57 -11.49
CA SER A 367 -13.03 -2.38 -11.59
C SER A 367 -12.77 -1.99 -13.04
N ILE A 368 -12.55 -2.97 -13.94
CA ILE A 368 -12.44 -2.76 -15.38
C ILE A 368 -13.72 -2.15 -15.94
N LEU A 369 -14.87 -2.72 -15.60
CA LEU A 369 -16.18 -2.26 -16.10
C LEU A 369 -16.44 -0.79 -15.70
N ILE A 370 -16.20 -0.45 -14.43
CA ILE A 370 -16.35 0.92 -13.93
C ILE A 370 -15.39 1.87 -14.65
N TYR A 371 -14.13 1.44 -14.87
CA TYR A 371 -13.16 2.23 -15.62
C TYR A 371 -13.68 2.57 -17.03
N PHE A 372 -14.15 1.58 -17.78
CA PHE A 372 -14.64 1.80 -19.16
C PHE A 372 -15.91 2.63 -19.20
N LEU A 373 -16.89 2.36 -18.34
CA LEU A 373 -18.19 3.03 -18.38
C LEU A 373 -18.13 4.47 -17.85
N LEU A 374 -17.37 4.71 -16.80
CA LEU A 374 -17.48 5.96 -16.05
C LEU A 374 -16.24 6.85 -16.14
N PHE A 375 -15.05 6.29 -16.40
CA PHE A 375 -13.80 7.03 -16.36
C PHE A 375 -13.25 7.32 -17.77
N ARG A 376 -13.04 6.30 -18.60
CA ARG A 376 -12.41 6.42 -19.93
C ARG A 376 -13.04 7.48 -20.82
N ASN A 377 -14.37 7.47 -20.94
CA ASN A 377 -15.10 8.36 -21.84
C ASN A 377 -15.11 9.83 -21.41
N LYS A 378 -14.57 10.15 -20.24
CA LYS A 378 -14.50 11.53 -19.69
C LYS A 378 -13.10 12.10 -19.67
N THR A 379 -12.10 11.28 -20.00
CA THR A 379 -10.68 11.65 -20.05
C THR A 379 -10.10 11.59 -21.46
N ALA A 380 -10.85 11.10 -22.44
CA ALA A 380 -10.58 11.21 -23.89
C ALA A 380 -11.20 12.53 -24.39
#